data_5258968a95876bd0f6006d2fa0c20691
#
_entry.id   5258968a95876bd0f6006d2fa0c20691
#
_cell.length_a   1.000
_cell.length_b   1.000
_cell.length_c   1.000
_cell.angle_alpha   90.00
_cell.angle_beta   90.00
_cell.angle_gamma   90.00
#
_symmetry.space_group_name_H-M   'P 1'
#
loop_
_entity.id
_entity.type
_entity.pdbx_description
1 polymer ?
#
loop_
_entity_poly.entity_id
_entity_poly.type
_entity_poly.pdbx_seq_one_letter_code
_entity_poly.pdbx_strand_id
1 'polypeptide(L)'
;IDFEQKTITIKHVVTDAYINGHVKRVIKDKAKNKSSTRVYPLLPPLEVALLQLKEKQEQEQIICGNAYSLNYLDYANRTPIGELIKPGYISQHFILVLEKNALKRIRFHDLRHTCASLLYAKEIDLKSIQAWLGHSSISTTANIYTHFDYNKKVQSANAILSTFSNYLQEGCMTNLGGM
;
A
#
# COMPACT_ATOMS: atom_id res chain seq x y z
N ILE A 1 -15.90 0.09 -2.91
CA ILE A 1 -15.34 -0.67 -4.06
C ILE A 1 -16.29 -0.47 -5.21
N ASP A 2 -15.74 -0.09 -6.34
CA ASP A 2 -16.47 0.05 -7.59
C ASP A 2 -15.95 -1.03 -8.57
N PHE A 3 -16.79 -2.04 -8.81
CA PHE A 3 -16.43 -3.15 -9.67
C PHE A 3 -16.57 -2.81 -11.16
N GLU A 4 -17.39 -1.82 -11.52
CA GLU A 4 -17.56 -1.36 -12.90
C GLU A 4 -16.35 -0.51 -13.32
N GLN A 5 -16.00 0.48 -12.48
CA GLN A 5 -14.85 1.36 -12.71
C GLN A 5 -13.51 0.73 -12.33
N LYS A 6 -13.52 -0.50 -11.82
CA LYS A 6 -12.32 -1.22 -11.35
C LYS A 6 -11.48 -0.39 -10.37
N THR A 7 -12.14 0.21 -9.36
CA THR A 7 -11.47 1.08 -8.39
C THR A 7 -11.82 0.75 -6.93
N ILE A 8 -10.86 1.02 -6.04
CA ILE A 8 -11.03 0.98 -4.59
C ILE A 8 -10.78 2.39 -4.05
N THR A 9 -11.79 2.97 -3.43
CA THR A 9 -11.66 4.28 -2.79
C THR A 9 -11.60 4.13 -1.27
N ILE A 10 -10.51 4.61 -0.67
CA ILE A 10 -10.34 4.62 0.80
C ILE A 10 -10.94 5.92 1.35
N LYS A 11 -12.10 5.82 2.00
CA LYS A 11 -12.84 6.97 2.56
C LYS A 11 -12.86 6.97 4.08
N HIS A 12 -12.99 5.79 4.71
CA HIS A 12 -13.21 5.65 6.15
C HIS A 12 -12.08 4.90 6.82
N VAL A 13 -11.86 5.19 8.08
CA VAL A 13 -10.90 4.48 8.93
C VAL A 13 -11.60 4.02 10.20
N VAL A 14 -11.50 2.74 10.49
CA VAL A 14 -11.97 2.14 11.74
C VAL A 14 -10.77 1.98 12.67
N THR A 15 -10.86 2.55 13.87
CA THR A 15 -9.82 2.43 14.90
C THR A 15 -10.46 2.12 16.25
N ASP A 16 -9.73 1.43 17.11
CA ASP A 16 -10.11 1.32 18.51
C ASP A 16 -9.40 2.44 19.29
N ALA A 17 -10.14 3.21 20.08
CA ALA A 17 -9.64 4.28 20.93
C ALA A 17 -9.98 3.99 22.40
N TYR A 18 -9.07 4.32 23.31
CA TYR A 18 -9.30 4.20 24.74
C TYR A 18 -9.94 5.48 25.25
N ILE A 19 -11.24 5.40 25.63
CA ILE A 19 -12.02 6.55 26.06
C ILE A 19 -12.67 6.22 27.41
N ASN A 20 -12.39 6.99 28.44
CA ASN A 20 -12.95 6.83 29.80
C ASN A 20 -12.75 5.41 30.37
N GLY A 21 -11.54 4.84 30.23
CA GLY A 21 -11.23 3.50 30.74
C GLY A 21 -11.74 2.33 29.89
N HIS A 22 -12.41 2.59 28.77
CA HIS A 22 -12.98 1.56 27.91
C HIS A 22 -12.49 1.69 26.46
N VAL A 23 -12.28 0.54 25.80
CA VAL A 23 -12.02 0.51 24.37
C VAL A 23 -13.30 0.79 23.61
N LYS A 24 -13.35 1.92 22.89
CA LYS A 24 -14.46 2.26 21.99
C LYS A 24 -13.98 2.22 20.54
N ARG A 25 -14.81 1.60 19.69
CA ARG A 25 -14.59 1.65 18.25
C ARG A 25 -14.96 3.02 17.71
N VAL A 26 -14.04 3.63 17.00
CA VAL A 26 -14.22 4.95 16.41
C VAL A 26 -14.12 4.81 14.90
N ILE A 27 -15.21 5.13 14.23
CA ILE A 27 -15.25 5.25 12.78
C ILE A 27 -15.01 6.72 12.48
N LYS A 28 -13.90 7.00 11.78
CA LYS A 28 -13.56 8.37 11.36
C LYS A 28 -13.79 8.48 9.87
N ASP A 29 -14.66 9.41 9.51
CA ASP A 29 -14.75 9.87 8.15
C ASP A 29 -13.55 10.79 7.86
N LYS A 30 -12.61 10.33 7.03
CA LYS A 30 -11.46 11.14 6.62
C LYS A 30 -11.81 12.18 5.56
N ALA A 31 -13.04 12.22 5.08
CA ALA A 31 -13.48 13.11 4.00
C ALA A 31 -13.40 14.60 4.33
N LYS A 32 -13.01 14.99 5.57
CA LYS A 32 -12.79 16.41 5.92
C LYS A 32 -11.63 17.08 5.16
N ASN A 33 -10.71 16.30 4.60
CA ASN A 33 -9.60 16.84 3.79
C ASN A 33 -9.55 16.13 2.44
N LYS A 34 -9.64 16.88 1.34
CA LYS A 34 -9.54 16.38 -0.05
C LYS A 34 -8.27 15.50 -0.29
N SER A 35 -7.20 15.71 0.47
CA SER A 35 -5.95 14.93 0.41
C SER A 35 -6.02 13.54 1.06
N SER A 36 -7.13 13.21 1.73
CA SER A 36 -7.26 11.95 2.49
C SER A 36 -7.98 10.84 1.73
N THR A 37 -8.70 11.18 0.66
CA THR A 37 -9.35 10.20 -0.21
C THR A 37 -8.35 9.67 -1.22
N ARG A 38 -8.16 8.35 -1.24
CA ARG A 38 -7.26 7.69 -2.18
C ARG A 38 -8.05 6.72 -3.02
N VAL A 39 -7.81 6.77 -4.31
CA VAL A 39 -8.38 5.84 -5.27
C VAL A 39 -7.26 4.95 -5.80
N TYR A 40 -7.45 3.65 -5.72
CA TYR A 40 -6.54 2.64 -6.23
C TYR A 40 -7.20 1.85 -7.35
N PRO A 41 -6.45 1.35 -8.33
CA PRO A 41 -6.97 0.38 -9.28
C PRO A 41 -7.31 -0.92 -8.54
N LEU A 42 -8.43 -1.51 -8.89
CA LEU A 42 -8.84 -2.83 -8.43
C LEU A 42 -8.12 -3.89 -9.29
N LEU A 43 -7.09 -4.50 -8.71
CA LEU A 43 -6.30 -5.52 -9.40
C LEU A 43 -7.12 -6.80 -9.59
N PRO A 44 -7.00 -7.52 -10.73
CA PRO A 44 -7.81 -8.70 -11.02
C PRO A 44 -7.81 -9.78 -9.94
N PRO A 45 -6.69 -10.17 -9.32
CA PRO A 45 -6.71 -11.15 -8.23
C PRO A 45 -7.48 -10.66 -6.99
N LEU A 46 -7.41 -9.36 -6.69
CA LEU A 46 -8.13 -8.76 -5.57
C LEU A 46 -9.62 -8.66 -5.87
N GLU A 47 -9.99 -8.36 -7.10
CA GLU A 47 -11.38 -8.35 -7.56
C GLU A 47 -12.03 -9.71 -7.34
N VAL A 48 -11.41 -10.79 -7.80
CA VAL A 48 -11.91 -12.16 -7.60
C VAL A 48 -12.11 -12.47 -6.12
N ALA A 49 -11.12 -12.17 -5.28
CA ALA A 49 -11.21 -12.40 -3.84
C ALA A 49 -12.35 -11.59 -3.17
N LEU A 50 -12.56 -10.35 -3.61
CA LEU A 50 -13.63 -9.49 -3.07
C LEU A 50 -15.02 -9.92 -3.54
N LEU A 51 -15.17 -10.41 -4.75
CA LEU A 51 -16.43 -10.98 -5.24
C LEU A 51 -16.79 -12.26 -4.47
N GLN A 52 -15.83 -13.17 -4.26
CA GLN A 52 -16.02 -14.36 -3.44
C GLN A 52 -16.37 -14.02 -1.99
N LEU A 53 -15.72 -12.99 -1.41
CA LEU A 53 -16.06 -12.52 -0.08
C LEU A 53 -17.48 -11.97 0.00
N LYS A 54 -17.91 -11.22 -1.02
CA LYS A 54 -19.27 -10.67 -1.10
C LYS A 54 -20.31 -11.79 -1.15
N GLU A 55 -20.13 -12.76 -2.05
CA GLU A 55 -20.99 -13.93 -2.15
C GLU A 55 -21.09 -14.71 -0.82
N LYS A 56 -19.94 -14.97 -0.20
CA LYS A 56 -19.90 -15.61 1.12
C LYS A 56 -20.70 -14.84 2.16
N GLN A 57 -20.57 -13.51 2.22
CA GLN A 57 -21.30 -12.67 3.18
C GLN A 57 -22.80 -12.62 2.90
N GLU A 58 -23.23 -12.71 1.67
CA GLU A 58 -24.65 -12.83 1.30
C GLU A 58 -25.23 -14.17 1.79
N GLN A 59 -24.49 -15.27 1.64
CA GLN A 59 -24.87 -16.58 2.18
C GLN A 59 -24.93 -16.58 3.72
N GLU A 60 -23.94 -16.00 4.39
CA GLU A 60 -23.89 -15.85 5.85
C GLU A 60 -25.11 -15.04 6.36
N GLN A 61 -25.50 -13.98 5.63
CA GLN A 61 -26.69 -13.19 5.96
C GLN A 61 -27.98 -14.02 5.85
N ILE A 62 -28.12 -14.83 4.83
CA ILE A 62 -29.27 -15.72 4.65
C ILE A 62 -29.33 -16.75 5.79
N ILE A 63 -28.19 -17.38 6.13
CA ILE A 63 -28.12 -18.39 7.20
C ILE A 63 -28.46 -17.80 8.56
N CYS A 64 -27.94 -16.62 8.88
CA CYS A 64 -28.14 -15.96 10.17
C CYS A 64 -29.53 -15.31 10.30
N GLY A 65 -30.19 -14.98 9.18
CA GLY A 65 -31.51 -14.34 9.17
C GLY A 65 -31.56 -13.09 10.06
N ASN A 66 -32.51 -13.04 10.97
CA ASN A 66 -32.71 -11.89 11.87
C ASN A 66 -31.57 -11.66 12.89
N ALA A 67 -30.66 -12.60 13.06
CA ALA A 67 -29.50 -12.46 13.94
C ALA A 67 -28.33 -11.74 13.24
N TYR A 68 -28.41 -11.49 11.93
CA TYR A 68 -27.38 -10.80 11.19
C TYR A 68 -27.46 -9.28 11.40
N SER A 69 -26.32 -8.67 11.74
CA SER A 69 -26.23 -7.21 11.91
C SER A 69 -26.21 -6.50 10.56
N LEU A 70 -27.21 -5.64 10.33
CA LEU A 70 -27.33 -4.83 9.11
C LEU A 70 -26.57 -3.49 9.19
N ASN A 71 -26.00 -3.17 10.35
CA ASN A 71 -25.38 -1.86 10.61
C ASN A 71 -24.12 -1.58 9.80
N TYR A 72 -23.49 -2.63 9.25
CA TYR A 72 -22.16 -2.54 8.63
C TYR A 72 -22.11 -3.12 7.21
N LEU A 73 -23.25 -3.09 6.49
CA LEU A 73 -23.34 -3.64 5.13
C LEU A 73 -22.37 -2.98 4.14
N ASP A 74 -22.04 -1.71 4.36
CA ASP A 74 -21.10 -0.95 3.51
C ASP A 74 -19.63 -1.28 3.77
N TYR A 75 -19.33 -2.14 4.76
CA TYR A 75 -17.96 -2.52 5.11
C TYR A 75 -17.61 -3.90 4.55
N ALA A 76 -16.46 -4.01 3.88
CA ALA A 76 -15.99 -5.29 3.34
C ALA A 76 -15.57 -6.28 4.45
N ASN A 77 -14.99 -5.79 5.55
CA ASN A 77 -14.46 -6.64 6.62
C ASN A 77 -15.47 -6.81 7.74
N ARG A 78 -16.34 -7.84 7.61
CA ARG A 78 -17.38 -8.21 8.57
C ARG A 78 -17.16 -9.62 9.08
N THR A 79 -17.68 -9.90 10.29
CA THR A 79 -17.78 -11.25 10.84
C THR A 79 -18.94 -12.01 10.18
N PRO A 80 -19.03 -13.35 10.34
CA PRO A 80 -20.15 -14.13 9.81
C PRO A 80 -21.54 -13.69 10.27
N ILE A 81 -21.63 -12.93 11.37
CA ILE A 81 -22.89 -12.36 11.89
C ILE A 81 -23.07 -10.88 11.53
N GLY A 82 -22.31 -10.35 10.57
CA GLY A 82 -22.44 -8.97 10.08
C GLY A 82 -21.79 -7.88 10.92
N GLU A 83 -21.09 -8.20 12.01
CA GLU A 83 -20.39 -7.24 12.85
C GLU A 83 -19.03 -6.85 12.28
N LEU A 84 -18.52 -5.64 12.60
CA LEU A 84 -17.19 -5.21 12.17
C LEU A 84 -16.06 -6.07 12.77
N ILE A 85 -15.15 -6.51 11.94
CA ILE A 85 -13.89 -7.14 12.39
C ILE A 85 -13.06 -6.10 13.15
N LYS A 86 -12.57 -6.47 14.34
CA LYS A 86 -11.73 -5.61 15.17
C LYS A 86 -10.38 -5.36 14.44
N PRO A 87 -9.87 -4.11 14.37
CA PRO A 87 -8.60 -3.81 13.72
C PRO A 87 -7.42 -4.66 14.23
N GLY A 88 -7.35 -4.87 15.56
CA GLY A 88 -6.33 -5.71 16.18
C GLY A 88 -6.39 -7.18 15.79
N TYR A 89 -7.57 -7.71 15.46
CA TYR A 89 -7.75 -9.09 15.02
C TYR A 89 -6.97 -9.39 13.74
N ILE A 90 -6.96 -8.46 12.77
CA ILE A 90 -6.26 -8.65 11.50
C ILE A 90 -4.75 -8.85 11.74
N SER A 91 -4.14 -8.03 12.60
CA SER A 91 -2.72 -8.13 12.92
C SER A 91 -2.38 -9.42 13.65
N GLN A 92 -3.22 -9.86 14.59
CA GLN A 92 -3.05 -11.12 15.32
C GLN A 92 -3.24 -12.32 14.42
N HIS A 93 -4.30 -12.33 13.62
CA HIS A 93 -4.59 -13.44 12.71
C HIS A 93 -3.51 -13.59 11.63
N PHE A 94 -2.93 -12.48 11.16
CA PHE A 94 -1.81 -12.51 10.22
C PHE A 94 -0.61 -13.28 10.78
N ILE A 95 -0.27 -13.11 12.05
CA ILE A 95 0.80 -13.86 12.70
C ILE A 95 0.49 -15.36 12.70
N LEU A 96 -0.74 -15.73 13.05
CA LEU A 96 -1.17 -17.15 13.05
C LEU A 96 -1.09 -17.76 11.65
N VAL A 97 -1.44 -17.00 10.60
CA VAL A 97 -1.32 -17.46 9.21
C VAL A 97 0.15 -17.70 8.83
N LEU A 98 1.07 -16.80 9.24
CA LEU A 98 2.50 -16.99 9.00
C LEU A 98 3.04 -18.25 9.69
N GLU A 99 2.69 -18.43 10.96
CA GLU A 99 3.12 -19.59 11.77
C GLU A 99 2.58 -20.91 11.18
N LYS A 100 1.29 -20.95 10.83
CA LYS A 100 0.66 -22.12 10.22
C LYS A 100 1.32 -22.55 8.90
N ASN A 101 1.88 -21.61 8.14
CA ASN A 101 2.52 -21.85 6.86
C ASN A 101 4.06 -21.88 6.95
N ALA A 102 4.63 -21.95 8.16
CA ALA A 102 6.08 -21.94 8.41
C ALA A 102 6.81 -20.76 7.73
N LEU A 103 6.13 -19.61 7.62
CA LEU A 103 6.70 -18.39 7.06
C LEU A 103 7.39 -17.56 8.13
N LYS A 104 8.39 -16.77 7.72
CA LYS A 104 9.08 -15.85 8.60
C LYS A 104 8.09 -14.90 9.28
N ARG A 105 8.18 -14.78 10.61
CA ARG A 105 7.35 -13.86 11.38
C ARG A 105 7.74 -12.41 11.07
N ILE A 106 6.77 -11.67 10.55
CA ILE A 106 6.83 -10.22 10.30
C ILE A 106 5.54 -9.58 10.82
N ARG A 107 5.56 -8.27 11.05
CA ARG A 107 4.34 -7.54 11.43
C ARG A 107 3.49 -7.28 10.19
N PHE A 108 2.17 -7.20 10.36
CA PHE A 108 1.26 -6.85 9.25
C PHE A 108 1.66 -5.52 8.56
N HIS A 109 2.13 -4.54 9.34
CA HIS A 109 2.60 -3.26 8.80
C HIS A 109 3.87 -3.38 7.94
N ASP A 110 4.67 -4.41 8.14
CA ASP A 110 5.91 -4.61 7.36
C ASP A 110 5.61 -4.97 5.89
N LEU A 111 4.39 -5.47 5.58
CA LEU A 111 3.92 -5.63 4.21
C LEU A 111 3.90 -4.31 3.44
N ARG A 112 3.65 -3.19 4.13
CA ARG A 112 3.71 -1.86 3.54
C ARG A 112 5.15 -1.49 3.15
N HIS A 113 6.13 -1.83 3.97
CA HIS A 113 7.56 -1.65 3.64
C HIS A 113 7.97 -2.56 2.50
N THR A 114 7.49 -3.81 2.47
CA THR A 114 7.73 -4.74 1.38
C THR A 114 7.18 -4.19 0.06
N CYS A 115 5.95 -3.69 0.05
CA CYS A 115 5.35 -3.07 -1.13
C CYS A 115 6.20 -1.88 -1.62
N ALA A 116 6.64 -1.02 -0.71
CA ALA A 116 7.55 0.08 -1.03
C ALA A 116 8.82 -0.42 -1.71
N SER A 117 9.49 -1.40 -1.11
CA SER A 117 10.74 -1.97 -1.63
C SER A 117 10.58 -2.61 -3.02
N LEU A 118 9.45 -3.29 -3.24
CA LEU A 118 9.13 -3.88 -4.55
C LEU A 118 8.93 -2.80 -5.63
N LEU A 119 8.21 -1.73 -5.32
CA LEU A 119 8.01 -0.61 -6.25
C LEU A 119 9.35 0.07 -6.58
N TYR A 120 10.18 0.28 -5.57
CA TYR A 120 11.50 0.87 -5.75
C TYR A 120 12.42 -0.02 -6.60
N ALA A 121 12.42 -1.32 -6.37
CA ALA A 121 13.18 -2.29 -7.17
C ALA A 121 12.70 -2.37 -8.62
N LYS A 122 11.49 -1.91 -8.91
CA LYS A 122 10.94 -1.72 -10.27
C LYS A 122 11.16 -0.30 -10.81
N GLU A 123 12.06 0.45 -10.19
CA GLU A 123 12.46 1.80 -10.59
C GLU A 123 11.34 2.84 -10.59
N ILE A 124 10.25 2.57 -9.84
CA ILE A 124 9.20 3.56 -9.63
C ILE A 124 9.76 4.70 -8.78
N ASP A 125 9.50 5.93 -9.18
CA ASP A 125 10.01 7.12 -8.50
C ASP A 125 9.44 7.27 -7.07
N LEU A 126 10.20 7.90 -6.18
CA LEU A 126 9.84 8.04 -4.76
C LEU A 126 8.52 8.81 -4.53
N LYS A 127 8.19 9.76 -5.41
CA LYS A 127 6.97 10.56 -5.29
C LYS A 127 5.74 9.69 -5.63
N SER A 128 5.83 8.86 -6.65
CA SER A 128 4.80 7.87 -7.00
C SER A 128 4.63 6.82 -5.90
N ILE A 129 5.74 6.32 -5.32
CA ILE A 129 5.70 5.41 -4.17
C ILE A 129 5.05 6.08 -2.95
N GLN A 130 5.41 7.33 -2.65
CA GLN A 130 4.79 8.12 -1.59
C GLN A 130 3.27 8.24 -1.79
N ALA A 131 2.83 8.59 -2.99
CA ALA A 131 1.42 8.72 -3.34
C ALA A 131 0.68 7.38 -3.20
N TRP A 132 1.26 6.30 -3.71
CA TRP A 132 0.72 4.94 -3.58
C TRP A 132 0.54 4.53 -2.13
N LEU A 133 1.57 4.69 -1.32
CA LEU A 133 1.52 4.36 0.10
C LEU A 133 0.69 5.37 0.91
N GLY A 134 0.54 6.61 0.42
CA GLY A 134 -0.10 7.71 1.12
C GLY A 134 0.68 8.14 2.34
N HIS A 135 1.98 8.24 2.24
CA HIS A 135 2.80 8.87 3.26
C HIS A 135 2.63 10.39 3.21
N SER A 136 2.40 11.00 4.35
CA SER A 136 2.28 12.47 4.47
C SER A 136 3.58 13.19 4.16
N SER A 137 4.73 12.52 4.34
CA SER A 137 6.06 13.06 4.07
C SER A 137 6.87 12.12 3.17
N ILE A 138 7.59 12.70 2.22
CA ILE A 138 8.53 11.97 1.36
C ILE A 138 9.71 11.40 2.16
N SER A 139 10.11 12.04 3.26
CA SER A 139 11.17 11.55 4.14
C SER A 139 10.84 10.17 4.72
N THR A 140 9.58 9.91 5.03
CA THR A 140 9.12 8.59 5.50
C THR A 140 9.34 7.52 4.43
N THR A 141 9.16 7.87 3.16
CA THR A 141 9.44 6.97 2.03
C THR A 141 10.94 6.85 1.81
N ALA A 142 11.68 7.95 1.79
CA ALA A 142 13.11 7.99 1.54
C ALA A 142 13.93 7.20 2.59
N ASN A 143 13.56 7.28 3.88
CA ASN A 143 14.25 6.57 4.95
C ASN A 143 14.23 5.04 4.80
N ILE A 144 13.27 4.49 4.06
CA ILE A 144 13.22 3.05 3.74
C ILE A 144 14.37 2.67 2.80
N TYR A 145 14.91 3.62 2.03
CA TYR A 145 15.83 3.39 0.89
C TYR A 145 17.26 3.88 1.08
N THR A 146 17.59 4.44 2.23
CA THR A 146 18.95 4.94 2.51
C THR A 146 20.04 3.89 2.30
N HIS A 147 19.70 2.60 2.42
CA HIS A 147 20.64 1.50 2.18
C HIS A 147 20.75 1.05 0.72
N PHE A 148 19.82 1.42 -0.16
CA PHE A 148 19.82 1.03 -1.59
C PHE A 148 20.50 2.07 -2.49
N ASP A 149 20.97 3.17 -1.93
CA ASP A 149 21.38 4.39 -2.66
C ASP A 149 22.73 4.26 -3.36
N TYR A 150 23.59 3.32 -2.97
CA TYR A 150 24.94 3.19 -3.53
C TYR A 150 24.93 2.80 -5.01
N ASN A 151 24.12 1.83 -5.40
CA ASN A 151 24.04 1.42 -6.81
C ASN A 151 23.50 2.53 -7.72
N LYS A 152 22.55 3.34 -7.23
CA LYS A 152 22.08 4.52 -7.96
C LYS A 152 23.14 5.62 -8.06
N LYS A 153 23.98 5.78 -7.03
CA LYS A 153 25.15 6.69 -7.11
C LYS A 153 26.14 6.24 -8.17
N VAL A 154 26.40 4.94 -8.25
CA VAL A 154 27.26 4.37 -9.30
C VAL A 154 26.65 4.57 -10.69
N GLN A 155 25.36 4.32 -10.86
CA GLN A 155 24.66 4.58 -12.13
C GLN A 155 24.72 6.06 -12.53
N SER A 156 24.48 6.96 -11.57
CA SER A 156 24.56 8.41 -11.78
C SER A 156 25.99 8.84 -12.17
N ALA A 157 27.00 8.30 -11.51
CA ALA A 157 28.40 8.56 -11.84
C ALA A 157 28.74 8.10 -13.27
N ASN A 158 28.27 6.90 -13.65
CA ASN A 158 28.49 6.37 -15.01
C ASN A 158 27.73 7.21 -16.07
N ALA A 159 26.53 7.67 -15.78
CA ALA A 159 25.78 8.56 -16.67
C ALA A 159 26.51 9.91 -16.87
N ILE A 160 27.07 10.46 -15.80
CA ILE A 160 27.88 11.67 -15.87
C ILE A 160 29.13 11.41 -16.71
N LEU A 161 29.86 10.32 -16.45
CA LEU A 161 31.06 9.96 -17.18
C LEU A 161 30.78 9.75 -18.68
N SER A 162 29.70 9.09 -19.05
CA SER A 162 29.32 8.91 -20.46
C SER A 162 29.04 10.24 -21.16
N THR A 163 28.45 11.21 -20.48
CA THR A 163 28.22 12.56 -21.01
C THR A 163 29.55 13.29 -21.28
N PHE A 164 30.50 13.23 -20.34
CA PHE A 164 31.82 13.85 -20.51
C PHE A 164 32.70 13.13 -21.55
N SER A 165 32.58 11.81 -21.67
CA SER A 165 33.36 11.04 -22.69
C SER A 165 32.99 11.48 -24.10
N ASN A 166 31.75 11.84 -24.39
CA ASN A 166 31.35 12.38 -25.69
C ASN A 166 31.98 13.75 -25.96
N TYR A 167 32.08 14.62 -24.97
CA TYR A 167 32.74 15.93 -25.11
C TYR A 167 34.25 15.80 -25.30
N LEU A 168 34.91 14.82 -24.67
CA LEU A 168 36.35 14.59 -24.81
C LEU A 168 36.69 14.03 -26.21
N GLN A 169 35.83 13.25 -26.84
CA GLN A 169 36.00 12.78 -28.20
C GLN A 169 35.81 13.89 -29.25
N GLU A 170 34.83 14.78 -29.05
CA GLU A 170 34.63 15.94 -29.95
C GLU A 170 35.71 17.01 -29.79
N GLY A 171 36.19 17.26 -28.56
CA GLY A 171 37.23 18.24 -28.30
C GLY A 171 38.65 17.82 -28.77
N CYS A 172 38.92 16.52 -28.93
CA CYS A 172 40.20 16.01 -29.39
C CYS A 172 40.36 16.06 -30.93
N MET A 173 39.25 16.11 -31.67
CA MET A 173 39.29 16.21 -33.15
C MET A 173 39.47 17.64 -33.68
N THR A 174 39.26 18.66 -32.85
CA THR A 174 39.35 20.06 -33.28
C THR A 174 40.77 20.66 -33.14
N ASN A 175 41.70 19.97 -32.47
CA ASN A 175 43.05 20.51 -32.21
C ASN A 175 44.21 19.88 -33.04
N LEU A 176 43.92 19.04 -34.04
CA LEU A 176 44.93 18.44 -34.91
C LEU A 176 44.91 18.94 -36.36
N GLY A 177 44.23 20.05 -36.62
CA GLY A 177 44.10 20.67 -37.94
C GLY A 177 44.74 22.07 -38.06
N GLY A 178 45.87 22.31 -37.44
CA GLY A 178 46.50 23.62 -37.51
C GLY A 178 48.01 23.60 -37.29
N MET A 179 48.74 23.05 -38.26
CA MET A 179 50.16 23.39 -38.58
C MET A 179 50.41 23.09 -40.04
#